data_954b02b3ae94c178c805ebd6b8a79fd0
#
_entry.id   954b02b3ae94c178c805ebd6b8a79fd0
#
_cell.length_a   1.000
_cell.length_b   1.000
_cell.length_c   1.000
_cell.angle_alpha   90.00
_cell.angle_beta   90.00
_cell.angle_gamma   90.00
#
_symmetry.space_group_name_H-M   'P 1'
#
loop_
_entity.id
_entity.type
_entity.pdbx_description
1 polymer ?
#
loop_
_entity_poly.entity_id
_entity_poly.type
_entity_poly.pdbx_seq_one_letter_code
_entity_poly.pdbx_strand_id
1 'polypeptide(L)'
;MVAEEFTIGNIRRAVTGIARYIVSQHPEGARVVIGRDPRYMGERFVELAAEILTGFGVRPLIINDPAPTPAISYELVRLKADGGINFTASHNPPEYNGIKFSTPDGAPALPEVTKAIEALVPEDGSASPNANKVGIQSETVDPKPAYLARLKEIIDLSLIRRSGIKVVFDPFWGAARNYSDDLLRDAGIPVTTVHNTRDVLFGGHAPEPDGELLDECRAAMKKAGARIGIATDGDADRFGIVDQDGTFIQPNYVLAILFDYLVETRGWKNGVAKSVATTNMINALAKHYKIELHETPVGFKYIGELIKQDKLVIGGEESAGLTIRHHVPEKDGVLAGLLCCEAVARRNKTLQQQLRDLFGKVGSFYPQRDNFRLTDEVKAKFTKKLTSDPKEISGYKVKSVVRTDGMKLVFDDGSWVCYRLSGTEPVVRVYSEAASEDGVKKLAKAAEEWIFN
;
A
#
# COMPACT_ATOMS: atom_id res chain seq x y z
N MET A 1 16.66 8.92 -8.99
CA MET A 1 15.65 9.72 -9.75
C MET A 1 15.71 9.35 -11.23
N VAL A 2 14.70 9.73 -12.01
CA VAL A 2 14.74 9.57 -13.48
C VAL A 2 15.91 10.36 -14.03
N ALA A 3 16.62 9.78 -15.01
CA ALA A 3 17.84 10.30 -15.62
C ALA A 3 19.12 10.36 -14.73
N GLU A 4 19.02 10.03 -13.47
CA GLU A 4 20.19 9.83 -12.58
C GLU A 4 20.45 8.34 -12.38
N GLU A 5 19.61 7.67 -11.62
CA GLU A 5 19.72 6.24 -11.31
C GLU A 5 18.73 5.41 -12.13
N PHE A 6 17.53 5.94 -12.38
CA PHE A 6 16.51 5.30 -13.20
C PHE A 6 16.71 5.65 -14.68
N THR A 7 17.74 5.06 -15.29
CA THR A 7 18.14 5.28 -16.69
C THR A 7 17.75 4.08 -17.56
N ILE A 8 17.66 4.28 -18.87
CA ILE A 8 17.42 3.19 -19.83
C ILE A 8 18.43 2.04 -19.65
N GLY A 9 19.71 2.38 -19.38
CA GLY A 9 20.75 1.38 -19.13
C GLY A 9 20.49 0.56 -17.88
N ASN A 10 20.14 1.20 -16.76
CA ASN A 10 19.84 0.52 -15.51
C ASN A 10 18.53 -0.28 -15.55
N ILE A 11 17.50 0.23 -16.25
CA ILE A 11 16.25 -0.51 -16.51
C ILE A 11 16.57 -1.78 -17.32
N ARG A 12 17.39 -1.66 -18.38
CA ARG A 12 17.83 -2.81 -19.18
C ARG A 12 18.51 -3.87 -18.31
N ARG A 13 19.44 -3.46 -17.46
CA ARG A 13 20.12 -4.37 -16.51
C ARG A 13 19.15 -5.06 -15.56
N ALA A 14 18.26 -4.29 -14.90
CA ALA A 14 17.29 -4.81 -13.94
C ALA A 14 16.31 -5.80 -14.60
N VAL A 15 15.71 -5.42 -15.73
CA VAL A 15 14.79 -6.30 -16.48
C VAL A 15 15.52 -7.55 -16.99
N THR A 16 16.80 -7.45 -17.33
CA THR A 16 17.61 -8.63 -17.69
C THR A 16 17.78 -9.58 -16.51
N GLY A 17 18.03 -9.06 -15.31
CA GLY A 17 18.06 -9.87 -14.09
C GLY A 17 16.74 -10.61 -13.85
N ILE A 18 15.62 -9.89 -14.00
CA ILE A 18 14.28 -10.48 -13.92
C ILE A 18 14.07 -11.56 -14.99
N ALA A 19 14.42 -11.30 -16.25
CA ALA A 19 14.27 -12.25 -17.34
C ALA A 19 15.07 -13.55 -17.09
N ARG A 20 16.32 -13.42 -16.65
CA ARG A 20 17.17 -14.56 -16.27
C ARG A 20 16.58 -15.36 -15.11
N TYR A 21 16.06 -14.66 -14.09
CA TYR A 21 15.38 -15.31 -12.98
C TYR A 21 14.16 -16.10 -13.46
N ILE A 22 13.25 -15.49 -14.24
CA ILE A 22 12.06 -16.13 -14.79
C ILE A 22 12.42 -17.37 -15.61
N VAL A 23 13.39 -17.26 -16.55
CA VAL A 23 13.82 -18.40 -17.36
C VAL A 23 14.41 -19.52 -16.53
N SER A 24 15.13 -19.21 -15.45
CA SER A 24 15.66 -20.23 -14.52
C SER A 24 14.57 -21.01 -13.80
N GLN A 25 13.43 -20.39 -13.54
CA GLN A 25 12.27 -21.02 -12.88
C GLN A 25 11.36 -21.75 -13.90
N HIS A 26 11.31 -21.26 -15.15
CA HIS A 26 10.39 -21.73 -16.20
C HIS A 26 11.14 -21.97 -17.53
N PRO A 27 12.00 -22.99 -17.60
CA PRO A 27 12.85 -23.25 -18.79
C PRO A 27 12.04 -23.61 -20.04
N GLU A 28 10.84 -24.16 -19.91
CA GLU A 28 9.96 -24.54 -21.03
C GLU A 28 9.20 -23.34 -21.64
N GLY A 29 9.36 -22.16 -21.07
CA GLY A 29 8.71 -20.92 -21.48
C GLY A 29 7.90 -20.28 -20.36
N ALA A 30 7.77 -18.96 -20.42
CA ALA A 30 7.10 -18.18 -19.40
C ALA A 30 6.27 -17.04 -20.00
N ARG A 31 5.29 -16.55 -19.22
CA ARG A 31 4.48 -15.36 -19.53
C ARG A 31 4.63 -14.36 -18.41
N VAL A 32 4.87 -13.10 -18.73
CA VAL A 32 5.07 -12.03 -17.74
C VAL A 32 4.14 -10.86 -18.05
N VAL A 33 3.31 -10.47 -17.09
CA VAL A 33 2.48 -9.27 -17.17
C VAL A 33 3.35 -8.04 -16.99
N ILE A 34 3.21 -7.04 -17.87
CA ILE A 34 3.93 -5.78 -17.76
C ILE A 34 2.92 -4.64 -17.67
N GLY A 35 2.94 -3.89 -16.57
CA GLY A 35 2.11 -2.73 -16.37
C GLY A 35 2.90 -1.50 -15.93
N ARG A 36 2.19 -0.41 -15.73
CA ARG A 36 2.76 0.87 -15.28
C ARG A 36 1.72 1.77 -14.63
N ASP A 37 2.19 2.74 -13.86
CA ASP A 37 1.43 3.92 -13.48
C ASP A 37 1.54 5.03 -14.58
N PRO A 38 0.90 6.21 -14.43
CA PRO A 38 0.92 7.24 -15.47
C PRO A 38 2.20 8.07 -15.57
N ARG A 39 3.27 7.75 -14.85
CA ARG A 39 4.53 8.51 -14.82
C ARG A 39 5.17 8.69 -16.20
N TYR A 40 6.02 9.71 -16.28
CA TYR A 40 6.77 10.07 -17.48
C TYR A 40 7.57 8.86 -18.02
N MET A 41 7.55 8.67 -19.33
CA MET A 41 8.22 7.59 -20.08
C MET A 41 7.77 6.15 -19.72
N GLY A 42 6.72 5.96 -18.95
CA GLY A 42 6.25 4.63 -18.56
C GLY A 42 6.00 3.71 -19.76
N GLU A 43 5.47 4.24 -20.88
CA GLU A 43 5.26 3.52 -22.13
C GLU A 43 6.57 2.96 -22.69
N ARG A 44 7.62 3.81 -22.74
CA ARG A 44 8.93 3.41 -23.25
C ARG A 44 9.59 2.34 -22.38
N PHE A 45 9.36 2.39 -21.06
CA PHE A 45 9.89 1.38 -20.15
C PHE A 45 9.19 0.03 -20.34
N VAL A 46 7.88 0.03 -20.56
CA VAL A 46 7.10 -1.18 -20.89
C VAL A 46 7.58 -1.80 -22.20
N GLU A 47 7.76 -1.00 -23.26
CA GLU A 47 8.31 -1.46 -24.55
C GLU A 47 9.69 -2.10 -24.39
N LEU A 48 10.59 -1.42 -23.66
CA LEU A 48 11.95 -1.92 -23.41
C LEU A 48 11.92 -3.25 -22.63
N ALA A 49 11.06 -3.36 -21.63
CA ALA A 49 10.93 -4.61 -20.87
C ALA A 49 10.40 -5.74 -21.77
N ALA A 50 9.42 -5.46 -22.62
CA ALA A 50 8.87 -6.44 -23.55
C ALA A 50 9.93 -6.91 -24.58
N GLU A 51 10.72 -5.99 -25.12
CA GLU A 51 11.85 -6.31 -26.02
C GLU A 51 12.84 -7.28 -25.36
N ILE A 52 13.23 -6.99 -24.09
CA ILE A 52 14.19 -7.80 -23.34
C ILE A 52 13.60 -9.19 -23.06
N LEU A 53 12.40 -9.25 -22.49
CA LEU A 53 11.74 -10.52 -22.15
C LEU A 53 11.61 -11.42 -23.38
N THR A 54 11.15 -10.85 -24.50
CA THR A 54 11.04 -11.58 -25.78
C THR A 54 12.39 -12.16 -26.22
N GLY A 55 13.47 -11.39 -26.08
CA GLY A 55 14.83 -11.86 -26.38
C GLY A 55 15.29 -13.03 -25.51
N PHE A 56 14.77 -13.18 -24.30
CA PHE A 56 15.01 -14.34 -23.42
C PHE A 56 14.03 -15.50 -23.66
N GLY A 57 13.06 -15.35 -24.56
CA GLY A 57 12.07 -16.38 -24.81
C GLY A 57 10.86 -16.35 -23.87
N VAL A 58 10.69 -15.25 -23.16
CA VAL A 58 9.54 -14.99 -22.29
C VAL A 58 8.49 -14.20 -23.07
N ARG A 59 7.21 -14.59 -23.00
CA ARG A 59 6.11 -13.90 -23.66
C ARG A 59 5.61 -12.74 -22.80
N PRO A 60 5.71 -11.48 -23.27
CA PRO A 60 5.13 -10.33 -22.57
C PRO A 60 3.60 -10.28 -22.74
N LEU A 61 2.89 -10.05 -21.65
CA LEU A 61 1.47 -9.70 -21.58
C LEU A 61 1.40 -8.22 -21.20
N ILE A 62 1.16 -7.34 -22.18
CA ILE A 62 1.34 -5.90 -22.05
C ILE A 62 0.01 -5.23 -21.70
N ILE A 63 0.00 -4.46 -20.61
CA ILE A 63 -1.08 -3.55 -20.25
C ILE A 63 -0.74 -2.18 -20.86
N ASN A 64 -1.53 -1.76 -21.86
CA ASN A 64 -1.23 -0.54 -22.61
C ASN A 64 -1.48 0.73 -21.82
N ASP A 65 -2.60 0.79 -21.07
CA ASP A 65 -2.98 1.95 -20.27
C ASP A 65 -2.41 1.87 -18.84
N PRO A 66 -2.19 3.01 -18.16
CA PRO A 66 -1.87 2.99 -16.75
C PRO A 66 -2.93 2.23 -15.95
N ALA A 67 -2.52 1.31 -15.10
CA ALA A 67 -3.41 0.48 -14.31
C ALA A 67 -3.00 0.43 -12.83
N PRO A 68 -3.96 0.36 -11.90
CA PRO A 68 -3.69 0.14 -10.48
C PRO A 68 -2.82 -1.08 -10.23
N THR A 69 -1.83 -0.97 -9.33
CA THR A 69 -1.01 -2.12 -8.92
C THR A 69 -1.87 -3.33 -8.54
N PRO A 70 -2.97 -3.22 -7.75
CA PRO A 70 -3.83 -4.36 -7.44
C PRO A 70 -4.56 -4.93 -8.66
N ALA A 71 -4.88 -4.13 -9.67
CA ALA A 71 -5.49 -4.63 -10.91
C ALA A 71 -4.48 -5.43 -11.75
N ILE A 72 -3.22 -4.97 -11.81
CA ILE A 72 -2.11 -5.71 -12.45
C ILE A 72 -1.88 -7.04 -11.73
N SER A 73 -1.85 -7.03 -10.39
CA SER A 73 -1.71 -8.21 -9.55
C SER A 73 -2.87 -9.20 -9.77
N TYR A 74 -4.10 -8.71 -9.84
CA TYR A 74 -5.27 -9.54 -10.12
C TYR A 74 -5.21 -10.19 -11.50
N GLU A 75 -4.82 -9.42 -12.53
CA GLU A 75 -4.69 -9.92 -13.90
C GLU A 75 -3.61 -10.98 -14.03
N LEU A 76 -2.47 -10.79 -13.34
CA LEU A 76 -1.39 -11.78 -13.28
C LEU A 76 -1.90 -13.13 -12.77
N VAL A 77 -2.63 -13.13 -11.65
CA VAL A 77 -3.22 -14.35 -11.08
C VAL A 77 -4.27 -14.95 -12.00
N ARG A 78 -5.16 -14.12 -12.57
CA ARG A 78 -6.24 -14.55 -13.47
C ARG A 78 -5.70 -15.23 -14.72
N LEU A 79 -4.65 -14.67 -15.31
CA LEU A 79 -3.99 -15.21 -16.50
C LEU A 79 -3.03 -16.36 -16.19
N LYS A 80 -2.79 -16.66 -14.89
CA LYS A 80 -1.78 -17.63 -14.45
C LYS A 80 -0.43 -17.35 -15.10
N ALA A 81 -0.01 -16.08 -15.08
CA ALA A 81 1.29 -15.67 -15.58
C ALA A 81 2.38 -16.00 -14.55
N ASP A 82 3.63 -16.12 -15.02
CA ASP A 82 4.75 -16.61 -14.23
C ASP A 82 5.48 -15.48 -13.48
N GLY A 83 5.00 -14.24 -13.61
CA GLY A 83 5.46 -13.06 -12.89
C GLY A 83 4.85 -11.78 -13.43
N GLY A 84 5.05 -10.69 -12.70
CA GLY A 84 4.60 -9.36 -13.08
C GLY A 84 5.70 -8.31 -12.92
N ILE A 85 5.79 -7.39 -13.86
CA ILE A 85 6.63 -6.19 -13.80
C ILE A 85 5.71 -4.98 -13.82
N ASN A 86 5.82 -4.10 -12.81
CA ASN A 86 5.09 -2.85 -12.78
C ASN A 86 6.07 -1.67 -12.66
N PHE A 87 6.03 -0.76 -13.63
CA PHE A 87 6.81 0.49 -13.61
C PHE A 87 6.05 1.54 -12.82
N THR A 88 6.50 1.79 -11.61
CA THR A 88 5.89 2.76 -10.68
C THR A 88 6.86 3.15 -9.57
N ALA A 89 6.68 4.33 -9.03
CA ALA A 89 7.28 4.75 -7.75
C ALA A 89 6.21 5.05 -6.69
N SER A 90 4.98 4.51 -6.88
CA SER A 90 3.86 4.63 -5.95
C SER A 90 3.57 6.10 -5.58
N HIS A 91 3.75 6.48 -4.32
CA HIS A 91 3.51 7.81 -3.77
C HIS A 91 4.71 8.76 -3.87
N ASN A 92 5.85 8.33 -4.40
CA ASN A 92 7.03 9.22 -4.53
C ASN A 92 6.76 10.36 -5.52
N PRO A 93 7.45 11.51 -5.38
CA PRO A 93 7.35 12.64 -6.31
C PRO A 93 7.52 12.26 -7.79
N PRO A 94 7.05 13.11 -8.72
CA PRO A 94 7.00 12.77 -10.16
C PRO A 94 8.36 12.47 -10.81
N GLU A 95 9.45 13.01 -10.29
CA GLU A 95 10.81 12.76 -10.74
C GLU A 95 11.36 11.37 -10.42
N TYR A 96 10.63 10.58 -9.61
CA TYR A 96 11.00 9.19 -9.31
C TYR A 96 10.26 8.23 -10.22
N ASN A 97 10.89 7.09 -10.48
CA ASN A 97 10.24 5.90 -11.02
C ASN A 97 10.95 4.66 -10.45
N GLY A 98 10.38 3.48 -10.66
CA GLY A 98 10.88 2.24 -10.13
C GLY A 98 10.34 1.01 -10.86
N ILE A 99 10.81 -0.15 -10.45
CA ILE A 99 10.34 -1.45 -10.93
C ILE A 99 9.89 -2.26 -9.73
N LYS A 100 8.61 -2.63 -9.70
CA LYS A 100 8.08 -3.65 -8.78
C LYS A 100 8.02 -4.99 -9.51
N PHE A 101 8.47 -6.06 -8.86
CA PHE A 101 8.29 -7.43 -9.32
C PHE A 101 7.29 -8.16 -8.44
N SER A 102 6.29 -8.78 -9.07
CA SER A 102 5.28 -9.62 -8.41
C SER A 102 5.48 -11.08 -8.79
N THR A 103 5.36 -11.96 -7.80
CA THR A 103 5.40 -13.41 -7.96
C THR A 103 4.10 -13.94 -8.62
N PRO A 104 4.08 -15.19 -9.15
CA PRO A 104 2.92 -15.73 -9.90
C PRO A 104 1.60 -15.69 -9.15
N ASP A 105 1.63 -15.62 -7.84
CA ASP A 105 0.45 -15.49 -6.97
C ASP A 105 -0.05 -14.04 -6.79
N GLY A 106 0.58 -13.09 -7.45
CA GLY A 106 0.23 -11.67 -7.41
C GLY A 106 0.81 -10.90 -6.20
N ALA A 107 1.57 -11.56 -5.32
CA ALA A 107 2.18 -10.92 -4.16
C ALA A 107 3.44 -10.12 -4.54
N PRO A 108 3.79 -9.07 -3.77
CA PRO A 108 5.11 -8.46 -3.86
C PRO A 108 6.21 -9.47 -3.52
N ALA A 109 7.29 -9.46 -4.29
CA ALA A 109 8.40 -10.40 -4.12
C ALA A 109 9.02 -10.33 -2.71
N LEU A 110 9.22 -11.48 -2.08
CA LEU A 110 9.95 -11.62 -0.83
C LEU A 110 11.45 -11.33 -1.02
N PRO A 111 12.21 -11.01 0.07
CA PRO A 111 13.62 -10.65 -0.02
C PRO A 111 14.51 -11.69 -0.70
N GLU A 112 14.21 -12.97 -0.57
CA GLU A 112 14.94 -14.06 -1.22
C GLU A 112 14.80 -14.02 -2.74
N VAL A 113 13.60 -13.68 -3.24
CA VAL A 113 13.34 -13.53 -4.68
C VAL A 113 14.06 -12.30 -5.24
N THR A 114 13.95 -11.15 -4.55
CA THR A 114 14.65 -9.93 -4.98
C THR A 114 16.16 -10.10 -4.98
N LYS A 115 16.75 -10.75 -3.97
CA LYS A 115 18.18 -11.07 -3.92
C LYS A 115 18.60 -12.03 -5.03
N ALA A 116 17.76 -13.02 -5.36
CA ALA A 116 18.03 -13.93 -6.47
C ALA A 116 18.02 -13.18 -7.82
N ILE A 117 17.09 -12.24 -8.01
CA ILE A 117 17.05 -11.37 -9.19
C ILE A 117 18.29 -10.47 -9.23
N GLU A 118 18.65 -9.80 -8.13
CA GLU A 118 19.80 -8.91 -8.02
C GLU A 118 21.11 -9.62 -8.38
N ALA A 119 21.29 -10.86 -7.93
CA ALA A 119 22.46 -11.68 -8.27
C ALA A 119 22.59 -12.02 -9.77
N LEU A 120 21.49 -11.89 -10.53
CA LEU A 120 21.45 -12.14 -11.97
C LEU A 120 21.52 -10.86 -12.82
N VAL A 121 21.57 -9.67 -12.17
CA VAL A 121 21.71 -8.39 -12.86
C VAL A 121 23.12 -8.27 -13.45
N PRO A 122 23.30 -8.05 -14.75
CA PRO A 122 24.63 -7.92 -15.35
C PRO A 122 25.31 -6.61 -14.91
N GLU A 123 26.64 -6.67 -14.71
CA GLU A 123 27.43 -5.49 -14.30
C GLU A 123 27.50 -4.42 -15.40
N ASP A 124 27.60 -4.85 -16.66
CA ASP A 124 27.94 -4.00 -17.82
C ASP A 124 26.79 -3.87 -18.78
N GLY A 125 25.65 -3.81 -18.63
CA GLY A 125 24.54 -3.62 -19.62
C GLY A 125 24.60 -4.55 -20.85
N SER A 126 25.52 -5.50 -20.89
CA SER A 126 25.72 -6.49 -21.96
C SER A 126 24.66 -7.59 -21.92
N ALA A 127 23.43 -7.22 -21.67
CA ALA A 127 22.30 -8.09 -21.89
C ALA A 127 22.09 -8.22 -23.39
N SER A 128 22.78 -9.14 -24.02
CA SER A 128 22.35 -9.62 -25.34
C SER A 128 21.43 -10.81 -25.10
N PRO A 129 20.13 -10.61 -25.21
CA PRO A 129 19.27 -11.73 -25.51
C PRO A 129 19.74 -12.26 -26.87
N ASN A 130 19.72 -13.56 -27.05
CA ASN A 130 19.88 -14.13 -28.37
C ASN A 130 18.81 -13.52 -29.30
N ALA A 131 19.20 -12.57 -30.14
CA ALA A 131 18.33 -11.89 -31.12
C ALA A 131 17.60 -12.85 -32.09
N ASN A 132 17.86 -14.15 -31.97
CA ASN A 132 17.37 -15.20 -32.89
C ASN A 132 16.16 -15.98 -32.35
N LYS A 133 15.55 -15.62 -31.21
CA LYS A 133 14.23 -16.18 -30.85
C LYS A 133 13.11 -15.41 -31.54
N VAL A 134 13.15 -15.45 -32.86
CA VAL A 134 12.11 -14.97 -33.79
C VAL A 134 10.85 -15.82 -33.55
N GLY A 135 9.73 -15.20 -33.17
CA GLY A 135 8.42 -15.88 -33.11
C GLY A 135 7.62 -15.70 -31.81
N ILE A 136 8.21 -15.17 -30.73
CA ILE A 136 7.43 -14.87 -29.50
C ILE A 136 6.77 -13.51 -29.70
N GLN A 137 5.44 -13.52 -29.82
CA GLN A 137 4.66 -12.29 -29.94
C GLN A 137 4.21 -11.83 -28.54
N SER A 138 4.28 -10.53 -28.29
CA SER A 138 3.61 -9.90 -27.16
C SER A 138 2.09 -9.96 -27.36
N GLU A 139 1.36 -10.04 -26.24
CA GLU A 139 -0.09 -9.99 -26.22
C GLU A 139 -0.52 -8.74 -25.43
N THR A 140 -1.53 -8.03 -25.90
CA THR A 140 -2.14 -6.92 -25.15
C THR A 140 -3.25 -7.46 -24.27
N VAL A 141 -3.25 -7.06 -23.00
CA VAL A 141 -4.25 -7.44 -22.00
C VAL A 141 -4.82 -6.20 -21.32
N ASP A 142 -6.09 -6.27 -20.92
CA ASP A 142 -6.78 -5.20 -20.18
C ASP A 142 -7.26 -5.75 -18.81
N PRO A 143 -6.65 -5.33 -17.70
CA PRO A 143 -7.02 -5.80 -16.36
C PRO A 143 -8.35 -5.23 -15.87
N LYS A 144 -8.79 -4.07 -16.41
CA LYS A 144 -9.91 -3.29 -15.86
C LYS A 144 -11.22 -4.07 -15.78
N PRO A 145 -11.71 -4.71 -16.86
CA PRO A 145 -13.00 -5.41 -16.81
C PRO A 145 -13.04 -6.51 -15.75
N ALA A 146 -12.01 -7.35 -15.70
CA ALA A 146 -11.93 -8.46 -14.77
C ALA A 146 -11.78 -7.99 -13.30
N TYR A 147 -10.95 -6.99 -13.07
CA TYR A 147 -10.76 -6.41 -11.75
C TYR A 147 -12.03 -5.72 -11.24
N LEU A 148 -12.72 -4.91 -12.06
CA LEU A 148 -13.99 -4.30 -11.67
C LEU A 148 -15.09 -5.34 -11.44
N ALA A 149 -15.12 -6.43 -12.20
CA ALA A 149 -16.03 -7.55 -11.94
C ALA A 149 -15.76 -8.16 -10.56
N ARG A 150 -14.47 -8.34 -10.21
CA ARG A 150 -14.09 -8.84 -8.90
C ARG A 150 -14.50 -7.90 -7.76
N LEU A 151 -14.36 -6.60 -7.91
CA LEU A 151 -14.82 -5.63 -6.92
C LEU A 151 -16.35 -5.67 -6.75
N LYS A 152 -17.11 -5.88 -7.83
CA LYS A 152 -18.59 -6.06 -7.78
C LYS A 152 -19.01 -7.31 -6.97
N GLU A 153 -18.18 -8.34 -6.91
CA GLU A 153 -18.44 -9.54 -6.09
C GLU A 153 -18.19 -9.27 -4.59
N ILE A 154 -17.24 -8.39 -4.28
CA ILE A 154 -16.81 -8.10 -2.90
C ILE A 154 -17.68 -7.04 -2.25
N ILE A 155 -18.03 -5.97 -2.99
CA ILE A 155 -18.69 -4.76 -2.50
C ILE A 155 -20.20 -4.82 -2.76
N ASP A 156 -21.02 -4.57 -1.75
CA ASP A 156 -22.48 -4.42 -1.91
C ASP A 156 -22.83 -3.05 -2.48
N LEU A 157 -22.57 -2.88 -3.80
CA LEU A 157 -22.88 -1.63 -4.52
C LEU A 157 -24.37 -1.29 -4.47
N SER A 158 -25.25 -2.29 -4.38
CA SER A 158 -26.69 -2.08 -4.28
C SER A 158 -27.09 -1.44 -2.96
N LEU A 159 -26.41 -1.79 -1.87
CA LEU A 159 -26.56 -1.15 -0.57
C LEU A 159 -26.09 0.30 -0.61
N ILE A 160 -24.91 0.55 -1.17
CA ILE A 160 -24.36 1.91 -1.30
C ILE A 160 -25.34 2.78 -2.09
N ARG A 161 -25.87 2.30 -3.22
CA ARG A 161 -26.86 3.00 -4.02
C ARG A 161 -28.13 3.31 -3.22
N ARG A 162 -28.72 2.31 -2.54
CA ARG A 162 -29.94 2.48 -1.76
C ARG A 162 -29.79 3.44 -0.58
N SER A 163 -28.58 3.56 -0.02
CA SER A 163 -28.31 4.50 1.07
C SER A 163 -28.36 5.97 0.65
N GLY A 164 -28.28 6.26 -0.65
CA GLY A 164 -28.29 7.61 -1.20
C GLY A 164 -27.03 8.43 -0.90
N ILE A 165 -25.96 7.81 -0.43
CA ILE A 165 -24.70 8.54 -0.19
C ILE A 165 -24.12 9.03 -1.51
N LYS A 166 -23.52 10.22 -1.46
CA LYS A 166 -22.71 10.77 -2.54
C LYS A 166 -21.24 10.59 -2.17
N VAL A 167 -20.42 10.30 -3.16
CA VAL A 167 -18.99 10.04 -3.01
C VAL A 167 -18.19 11.08 -3.78
N VAL A 168 -17.06 11.53 -3.25
CA VAL A 168 -16.02 12.19 -4.04
C VAL A 168 -14.86 11.23 -4.18
N PHE A 169 -14.32 11.12 -5.39
CA PHE A 169 -13.15 10.30 -5.69
C PHE A 169 -12.01 11.16 -6.20
N ASP A 170 -10.82 10.95 -5.64
CA ASP A 170 -9.58 11.62 -6.05
C ASP A 170 -8.51 10.57 -6.38
N PRO A 171 -8.27 10.26 -7.65
CA PRO A 171 -7.20 9.36 -8.07
C PRO A 171 -5.81 10.02 -8.05
N PHE A 172 -5.66 11.27 -7.63
CA PHE A 172 -4.38 12.00 -7.66
C PHE A 172 -3.67 11.92 -9.02
N TRP A 173 -4.41 12.13 -10.13
CA TRP A 173 -3.93 11.92 -11.51
C TRP A 173 -3.32 10.53 -11.78
N GLY A 174 -3.44 9.62 -10.82
CA GLY A 174 -2.81 8.31 -10.75
C GLY A 174 -3.47 7.24 -11.64
N ALA A 175 -3.09 6.00 -11.38
CA ALA A 175 -3.50 4.83 -12.16
C ALA A 175 -4.98 4.42 -11.94
N ALA A 176 -5.63 4.86 -10.83
CA ALA A 176 -7.02 4.52 -10.54
C ALA A 176 -8.06 5.37 -11.27
N ARG A 177 -7.63 6.29 -12.14
CA ARG A 177 -8.57 7.06 -12.99
C ARG A 177 -9.46 6.12 -13.79
N ASN A 178 -10.75 6.41 -13.80
CA ASN A 178 -11.78 5.63 -14.47
C ASN A 178 -11.96 4.21 -13.90
N TYR A 179 -11.54 3.93 -12.65
CA TYR A 179 -11.79 2.66 -11.95
C TYR A 179 -12.90 2.80 -10.92
N SER A 180 -12.63 3.45 -9.78
CA SER A 180 -13.64 3.64 -8.72
C SER A 180 -14.83 4.45 -9.18
N ASP A 181 -14.57 5.52 -9.91
CA ASP A 181 -15.63 6.42 -10.42
C ASP A 181 -16.50 5.75 -11.49
N ASP A 182 -15.95 4.99 -12.42
CA ASP A 182 -16.74 4.22 -13.38
C ASP A 182 -17.58 3.16 -12.68
N LEU A 183 -16.97 2.41 -11.74
CA LEU A 183 -17.67 1.39 -10.96
C LEU A 183 -18.87 1.97 -10.20
N LEU A 184 -18.67 3.09 -9.51
CA LEU A 184 -19.73 3.78 -8.76
C LEU A 184 -20.80 4.36 -9.69
N ARG A 185 -20.40 4.98 -10.79
CA ARG A 185 -21.31 5.57 -11.78
C ARG A 185 -22.17 4.50 -12.45
N ASP A 186 -21.56 3.39 -12.88
CA ASP A 186 -22.25 2.24 -13.48
C ASP A 186 -23.26 1.61 -12.52
N ALA A 187 -22.96 1.64 -11.22
CA ALA A 187 -23.86 1.15 -10.18
C ALA A 187 -24.98 2.15 -9.83
N GLY A 188 -25.01 3.34 -10.45
CA GLY A 188 -25.99 4.39 -10.16
C GLY A 188 -25.76 5.11 -8.82
N ILE A 189 -24.50 5.15 -8.36
CA ILE A 189 -24.08 5.87 -7.14
C ILE A 189 -23.53 7.23 -7.56
N PRO A 190 -24.06 8.35 -7.01
CA PRO A 190 -23.56 9.68 -7.36
C PRO A 190 -22.09 9.85 -6.94
N VAL A 191 -21.21 10.05 -7.92
CA VAL A 191 -19.79 10.28 -7.71
C VAL A 191 -19.33 11.55 -8.42
N THR A 192 -18.58 12.38 -7.72
CA THR A 192 -17.82 13.50 -8.28
C THR A 192 -16.34 13.13 -8.25
N THR A 193 -15.66 13.24 -9.39
CA THR A 193 -14.23 12.94 -9.48
C THR A 193 -13.45 14.23 -9.66
N VAL A 194 -12.38 14.41 -8.88
CA VAL A 194 -11.36 15.44 -9.06
C VAL A 194 -10.08 14.79 -9.62
N HIS A 195 -9.16 15.57 -10.15
CA HIS A 195 -7.87 15.10 -10.66
C HIS A 195 -7.92 13.87 -11.61
N ASN A 196 -9.00 13.77 -12.41
CA ASN A 196 -9.25 12.61 -13.29
C ASN A 196 -8.65 12.77 -14.71
N THR A 197 -7.65 13.60 -14.87
CA THR A 197 -6.89 13.75 -16.11
C THR A 197 -5.49 13.14 -15.95
N ARG A 198 -4.86 12.74 -17.07
CA ARG A 198 -3.46 12.33 -17.00
C ARG A 198 -2.57 13.56 -16.82
N ASP A 199 -1.85 13.58 -15.72
CA ASP A 199 -0.75 14.52 -15.48
C ASP A 199 0.46 13.73 -14.94
N VAL A 200 1.55 13.72 -15.70
CA VAL A 200 2.78 13.02 -15.31
C VAL A 200 3.52 13.71 -14.15
N LEU A 201 3.13 14.95 -13.83
CA LEU A 201 3.66 15.73 -12.71
C LEU A 201 2.76 15.65 -11.46
N PHE A 202 1.61 14.98 -11.53
CA PHE A 202 0.67 14.84 -10.41
C PHE A 202 0.31 16.16 -9.74
N GLY A 203 0.04 17.21 -10.53
CA GLY A 203 -0.23 18.55 -10.00
C GLY A 203 0.99 19.27 -9.41
N GLY A 204 2.20 18.74 -9.63
CA GLY A 204 3.46 19.33 -9.15
C GLY A 204 3.89 18.86 -7.75
N HIS A 205 3.27 17.81 -7.21
CA HIS A 205 3.61 17.23 -5.90
C HIS A 205 3.61 15.69 -5.93
N ALA A 206 3.99 15.07 -4.82
CA ALA A 206 3.87 13.62 -4.67
C ALA A 206 2.40 13.19 -4.74
N PRO A 207 2.06 12.12 -5.47
CA PRO A 207 0.69 11.58 -5.50
C PRO A 207 0.41 10.73 -4.24
N GLU A 208 0.52 11.36 -3.08
CA GLU A 208 0.29 10.73 -1.76
C GLU A 208 -1.00 11.31 -1.16
N PRO A 209 -2.04 10.50 -0.91
CA PRO A 209 -3.32 10.96 -0.43
C PRO A 209 -3.30 11.18 1.09
N ASP A 210 -2.41 12.03 1.56
CA ASP A 210 -2.37 12.46 2.95
C ASP A 210 -3.33 13.63 3.25
N GLY A 211 -3.48 13.95 4.54
CA GLY A 211 -4.44 14.96 4.96
C GLY A 211 -4.19 16.37 4.41
N GLU A 212 -2.95 16.73 4.05
CA GLU A 212 -2.61 18.07 3.59
C GLU A 212 -2.95 18.30 2.11
N LEU A 213 -2.84 17.25 1.30
CA LEU A 213 -3.05 17.31 -0.16
C LEU A 213 -4.50 17.10 -0.62
N LEU A 214 -5.44 16.91 0.32
CA LEU A 214 -6.84 16.58 0.01
C LEU A 214 -7.80 17.80 -0.01
N ASP A 215 -7.31 19.03 -0.13
CA ASP A 215 -8.15 20.22 -0.07
C ASP A 215 -9.13 20.32 -1.23
N GLU A 216 -8.75 19.95 -2.45
CA GLU A 216 -9.69 19.93 -3.59
C GLU A 216 -10.76 18.85 -3.43
N CYS A 217 -10.39 17.68 -2.88
CA CYS A 217 -11.35 16.64 -2.50
C CYS A 217 -12.35 17.17 -1.47
N ARG A 218 -11.90 17.84 -0.40
CA ARG A 218 -12.76 18.48 0.62
C ARG A 218 -13.69 19.53 0.03
N ALA A 219 -13.17 20.40 -0.84
CA ALA A 219 -13.98 21.43 -1.52
C ALA A 219 -15.08 20.80 -2.41
N ALA A 220 -14.73 19.75 -3.16
CA ALA A 220 -15.67 18.99 -3.97
C ALA A 220 -16.72 18.28 -3.10
N MET A 221 -16.33 17.71 -1.96
CA MET A 221 -17.26 17.09 -1.01
C MET A 221 -18.29 18.09 -0.48
N LYS A 222 -17.82 19.27 -0.05
CA LYS A 222 -18.73 20.34 0.42
C LYS A 222 -19.69 20.77 -0.66
N LYS A 223 -19.21 20.97 -1.90
CA LYS A 223 -20.03 21.38 -3.04
C LYS A 223 -21.07 20.32 -3.42
N ALA A 224 -20.71 19.05 -3.44
CA ALA A 224 -21.59 17.95 -3.79
C ALA A 224 -22.52 17.52 -2.65
N GLY A 225 -22.25 17.91 -1.41
CA GLY A 225 -22.89 17.37 -0.21
C GLY A 225 -22.56 15.88 -0.05
N ALA A 226 -21.32 15.50 -0.31
CA ALA A 226 -20.87 14.11 -0.24
C ALA A 226 -20.66 13.66 1.21
N ARG A 227 -20.95 12.38 1.48
CA ARG A 227 -20.77 11.78 2.81
C ARG A 227 -19.38 11.24 3.05
N ILE A 228 -18.62 11.01 1.99
CA ILE A 228 -17.28 10.45 2.06
C ILE A 228 -16.47 10.90 0.84
N GLY A 229 -15.21 11.22 1.07
CA GLY A 229 -14.17 11.35 0.05
C GLY A 229 -13.23 10.15 0.11
N ILE A 230 -12.92 9.57 -1.03
CA ILE A 230 -11.96 8.48 -1.17
C ILE A 230 -10.88 8.89 -2.15
N ALA A 231 -9.64 8.60 -1.85
CA ALA A 231 -8.50 8.92 -2.69
C ALA A 231 -7.54 7.74 -2.80
N THR A 232 -6.71 7.72 -3.84
CA THR A 232 -5.66 6.72 -4.02
C THR A 232 -4.33 7.39 -4.38
N ASP A 233 -3.22 6.74 -4.08
CA ASP A 233 -1.89 7.20 -4.52
C ASP A 233 -1.64 6.92 -6.02
N GLY A 234 -0.44 7.24 -6.48
CA GLY A 234 -0.08 7.20 -7.91
C GLY A 234 -0.31 5.87 -8.61
N ASP A 235 -0.08 4.75 -7.94
CA ASP A 235 -0.34 3.39 -8.46
C ASP A 235 -1.51 2.68 -7.75
N ALA A 236 -2.25 3.43 -6.93
CA ALA A 236 -3.50 3.03 -6.27
C ALA A 236 -3.39 1.82 -5.33
N ASP A 237 -2.22 1.57 -4.77
CA ASP A 237 -2.03 0.55 -3.75
C ASP A 237 -2.30 1.11 -2.33
N ARG A 238 -2.39 2.46 -2.18
CA ARG A 238 -2.74 3.15 -0.94
C ARG A 238 -4.01 3.98 -1.09
N PHE A 239 -4.59 4.31 0.06
CA PHE A 239 -5.83 5.07 0.13
C PHE A 239 -5.71 6.33 1.00
N GLY A 240 -6.54 7.31 0.72
CA GLY A 240 -6.85 8.44 1.60
C GLY A 240 -8.35 8.53 1.79
N ILE A 241 -8.80 8.74 3.02
CA ILE A 241 -10.23 8.79 3.35
C ILE A 241 -10.55 10.09 4.07
N VAL A 242 -11.58 10.79 3.58
CA VAL A 242 -12.12 12.02 4.16
C VAL A 242 -13.55 11.79 4.61
N ASP A 243 -13.84 12.06 5.88
CA ASP A 243 -15.20 11.94 6.43
C ASP A 243 -16.09 13.13 6.02
N GLN A 244 -17.36 13.03 6.28
CA GLN A 244 -18.39 13.98 5.85
C GLN A 244 -18.10 15.45 6.21
N ASP A 245 -17.44 15.69 7.32
CA ASP A 245 -17.09 17.04 7.80
C ASP A 245 -15.74 17.56 7.28
N GLY A 246 -15.06 16.80 6.41
CA GLY A 246 -13.74 17.13 5.88
C GLY A 246 -12.57 16.60 6.70
N THR A 247 -12.82 15.88 7.79
CA THR A 247 -11.75 15.26 8.60
C THR A 247 -11.09 14.13 7.85
N PHE A 248 -9.75 14.15 7.76
CA PHE A 248 -8.96 13.02 7.28
C PHE A 248 -8.97 11.89 8.31
N ILE A 249 -9.35 10.70 7.90
CA ILE A 249 -9.34 9.51 8.74
C ILE A 249 -8.01 8.78 8.56
N GLN A 250 -7.20 8.77 9.61
CA GLN A 250 -5.89 8.11 9.55
C GLN A 250 -5.99 6.63 9.15
N PRO A 251 -5.05 6.10 8.37
CA PRO A 251 -5.05 4.70 7.90
C PRO A 251 -5.18 3.68 9.04
N ASN A 252 -4.58 3.93 10.20
CA ASN A 252 -4.73 3.12 11.40
C ASN A 252 -6.19 2.94 11.81
N TYR A 253 -6.98 4.02 11.75
CA TYR A 253 -8.40 3.99 12.10
C TYR A 253 -9.25 3.35 11.01
N VAL A 254 -8.92 3.60 9.74
CA VAL A 254 -9.59 2.94 8.61
C VAL A 254 -9.43 1.43 8.71
N LEU A 255 -8.22 0.94 8.96
CA LEU A 255 -7.95 -0.49 9.13
C LEU A 255 -8.78 -1.08 10.29
N ALA A 256 -8.86 -0.38 11.43
CA ALA A 256 -9.63 -0.82 12.60
C ALA A 256 -11.14 -0.85 12.32
N ILE A 257 -11.67 0.19 11.68
CA ILE A 257 -13.09 0.28 11.30
C ILE A 257 -13.46 -0.84 10.33
N LEU A 258 -12.62 -1.09 9.32
CA LEU A 258 -12.86 -2.12 8.32
C LEU A 258 -12.69 -3.54 8.90
N PHE A 259 -11.75 -3.75 9.82
CA PHE A 259 -11.64 -5.01 10.53
C PHE A 259 -12.90 -5.34 11.32
N ASP A 260 -13.36 -4.42 12.16
CA ASP A 260 -14.61 -4.53 12.92
C ASP A 260 -15.81 -4.75 11.98
N TYR A 261 -15.90 -3.97 10.91
CA TYR A 261 -16.97 -4.07 9.91
C TYR A 261 -17.02 -5.44 9.23
N LEU A 262 -15.88 -5.96 8.79
CA LEU A 262 -15.81 -7.25 8.09
C LEU A 262 -16.15 -8.42 9.02
N VAL A 263 -15.66 -8.41 10.25
CA VAL A 263 -16.01 -9.45 11.24
C VAL A 263 -17.51 -9.48 11.50
N GLU A 264 -18.13 -8.30 11.70
CA GLU A 264 -19.58 -8.20 11.97
C GLU A 264 -20.45 -8.59 10.77
N THR A 265 -20.04 -8.20 9.55
CA THR A 265 -20.90 -8.32 8.36
C THR A 265 -20.64 -9.56 7.51
N ARG A 266 -19.40 -10.04 7.49
CA ARG A 266 -19.01 -11.23 6.70
C ARG A 266 -18.98 -12.50 7.55
N GLY A 267 -19.01 -12.40 8.88
CA GLY A 267 -18.92 -13.51 9.80
C GLY A 267 -17.59 -14.27 9.74
N TRP A 268 -16.55 -13.68 9.17
CA TRP A 268 -15.22 -14.28 9.06
C TRP A 268 -14.54 -14.30 10.43
N LYS A 269 -13.90 -15.43 10.76
CA LYS A 269 -13.21 -15.66 12.05
C LYS A 269 -11.73 -15.96 11.89
N ASN A 270 -11.18 -15.76 10.70
CA ASN A 270 -9.75 -15.86 10.45
C ASN A 270 -8.99 -14.80 11.20
N GLY A 271 -7.66 -14.87 11.23
CA GLY A 271 -6.80 -13.91 11.90
C GLY A 271 -6.88 -12.49 11.33
N VAL A 272 -6.18 -11.56 11.96
CA VAL A 272 -5.91 -10.23 11.45
C VAL A 272 -4.40 -9.99 11.45
N ALA A 273 -3.86 -9.32 10.43
CA ALA A 273 -2.45 -8.97 10.39
C ALA A 273 -2.23 -7.46 10.37
N LYS A 274 -1.18 -7.03 11.07
CA LYS A 274 -0.70 -5.66 11.07
C LYS A 274 0.81 -5.60 11.12
N SER A 275 1.43 -4.49 10.66
CA SER A 275 2.85 -4.26 10.92
C SER A 275 3.10 -3.89 12.39
N VAL A 276 4.34 -4.08 12.85
CA VAL A 276 4.76 -3.70 14.21
C VAL A 276 4.55 -2.21 14.51
N ALA A 277 4.54 -1.36 13.47
CA ALA A 277 4.34 0.09 13.55
C ALA A 277 2.85 0.51 13.54
N THR A 278 1.94 -0.42 13.26
CA THR A 278 0.49 -0.16 13.18
C THR A 278 -0.15 -0.19 14.57
N THR A 279 -1.26 0.55 14.74
CA THR A 279 -1.97 0.75 16.02
C THR A 279 -2.28 -0.53 16.78
N ASN A 280 -2.14 -0.49 18.10
CA ASN A 280 -2.58 -1.57 19.01
C ASN A 280 -4.11 -1.64 19.19
N MET A 281 -4.89 -0.73 18.57
CA MET A 281 -6.34 -0.90 18.47
C MET A 281 -6.69 -2.23 17.78
N ILE A 282 -5.90 -2.64 16.79
CA ILE A 282 -6.07 -3.96 16.12
C ILE A 282 -5.87 -5.10 17.12
N ASN A 283 -4.88 -5.01 18.02
CA ASN A 283 -4.68 -6.00 19.09
C ASN A 283 -5.90 -6.09 20.00
N ALA A 284 -6.45 -4.92 20.39
CA ALA A 284 -7.61 -4.86 21.27
C ALA A 284 -8.88 -5.42 20.62
N LEU A 285 -9.10 -5.13 19.32
CA LEU A 285 -10.20 -5.70 18.54
C LEU A 285 -10.04 -7.21 18.33
N ALA A 286 -8.84 -7.68 18.01
CA ALA A 286 -8.55 -9.11 17.86
C ALA A 286 -8.86 -9.87 19.16
N LYS A 287 -8.45 -9.31 20.31
CA LYS A 287 -8.80 -9.85 21.63
C LYS A 287 -10.30 -9.84 21.89
N HIS A 288 -10.99 -8.74 21.55
CA HIS A 288 -12.44 -8.61 21.72
C HIS A 288 -13.21 -9.68 20.93
N TYR A 289 -12.83 -9.90 19.67
CA TYR A 289 -13.45 -10.88 18.79
C TYR A 289 -12.91 -12.30 18.98
N LYS A 290 -11.90 -12.51 19.81
CA LYS A 290 -11.17 -13.79 19.99
C LYS A 290 -10.60 -14.31 18.66
N ILE A 291 -10.03 -13.42 17.89
CA ILE A 291 -9.40 -13.66 16.59
C ILE A 291 -7.88 -13.61 16.77
N GLU A 292 -7.15 -14.47 16.05
CA GLU A 292 -5.70 -14.52 16.08
C GLU A 292 -5.10 -13.24 15.50
N LEU A 293 -4.08 -12.68 16.18
CA LEU A 293 -3.33 -11.53 15.72
C LEU A 293 -1.96 -11.96 15.19
N HIS A 294 -1.64 -11.53 13.97
CA HIS A 294 -0.32 -11.68 13.36
C HIS A 294 0.36 -10.31 13.28
N GLU A 295 1.41 -10.08 14.09
CA GLU A 295 2.23 -8.87 14.00
C GLU A 295 3.48 -9.16 13.14
N THR A 296 3.63 -8.43 12.02
CA THR A 296 4.69 -8.64 11.04
C THR A 296 5.74 -7.52 11.09
N PRO A 297 6.94 -7.73 10.52
CA PRO A 297 7.80 -6.61 10.12
C PRO A 297 7.02 -5.66 9.19
N VAL A 298 7.48 -4.40 9.07
CA VAL A 298 6.92 -3.47 8.09
C VAL A 298 7.25 -3.94 6.67
N GLY A 299 6.25 -3.94 5.82
CA GLY A 299 6.32 -4.37 4.44
C GLY A 299 5.22 -5.37 4.10
N PHE A 300 4.37 -4.98 3.18
CA PHE A 300 3.13 -5.67 2.85
C PHE A 300 3.31 -7.13 2.39
N LYS A 301 4.46 -7.47 1.85
CA LYS A 301 4.84 -8.84 1.43
C LYS A 301 4.60 -9.90 2.51
N TYR A 302 4.83 -9.57 3.79
CA TYR A 302 4.58 -10.49 4.91
C TYR A 302 3.09 -10.70 5.17
N ILE A 303 2.29 -9.65 5.00
CA ILE A 303 0.82 -9.70 5.09
C ILE A 303 0.27 -10.49 3.89
N GLY A 304 0.80 -10.24 2.69
CA GLY A 304 0.43 -10.97 1.48
C GLY A 304 0.59 -12.49 1.63
N GLU A 305 1.68 -12.96 2.25
CA GLU A 305 1.89 -14.39 2.54
C GLU A 305 0.78 -14.98 3.43
N LEU A 306 0.32 -14.24 4.44
CA LEU A 306 -0.76 -14.70 5.32
C LEU A 306 -2.14 -14.70 4.62
N ILE A 307 -2.38 -13.74 3.72
CA ILE A 307 -3.60 -13.71 2.86
C ILE A 307 -3.65 -14.94 1.96
N LYS A 308 -2.55 -15.27 1.29
CA LYS A 308 -2.45 -16.47 0.43
C LYS A 308 -2.78 -17.77 1.18
N GLN A 309 -2.41 -17.83 2.45
CA GLN A 309 -2.67 -18.99 3.32
C GLN A 309 -4.08 -19.00 3.91
N ASP A 310 -4.96 -18.10 3.50
CA ASP A 310 -6.32 -17.91 4.05
C ASP A 310 -6.36 -17.72 5.58
N LYS A 311 -5.31 -17.13 6.14
CA LYS A 311 -5.19 -16.91 7.59
C LYS A 311 -5.88 -15.64 8.08
N LEU A 312 -6.22 -14.71 7.19
CA LEU A 312 -6.64 -13.37 7.58
C LEU A 312 -8.06 -13.02 7.10
N VAL A 313 -8.80 -12.28 7.93
CA VAL A 313 -9.96 -11.48 7.51
C VAL A 313 -9.50 -10.27 6.71
N ILE A 314 -8.51 -9.56 7.27
CA ILE A 314 -7.91 -8.34 6.73
C ILE A 314 -6.46 -8.24 7.22
N GLY A 315 -5.62 -7.65 6.41
CA GLY A 315 -4.29 -7.25 6.82
C GLY A 315 -3.95 -5.86 6.29
N GLY A 316 -3.23 -5.07 7.07
CA GLY A 316 -2.91 -3.69 6.68
C GLY A 316 -1.80 -3.06 7.50
N GLU A 317 -1.36 -1.90 7.02
CA GLU A 317 -0.27 -1.12 7.59
C GLU A 317 -0.70 0.33 7.83
N GLU A 318 -0.03 0.99 8.75
CA GLU A 318 -0.20 2.41 9.06
C GLU A 318 0.08 3.34 7.85
N SER A 319 0.75 2.79 6.84
CA SER A 319 1.11 3.48 5.58
C SER A 319 -0.01 3.48 4.53
N ALA A 320 -1.25 3.23 4.93
CA ALA A 320 -2.44 3.22 4.08
C ALA A 320 -2.51 2.06 3.05
N GLY A 321 -1.88 0.94 3.33
CA GLY A 321 -2.01 -0.28 2.54
C GLY A 321 -2.83 -1.33 3.26
N LEU A 322 -3.83 -1.92 2.60
CA LEU A 322 -4.59 -3.05 3.13
C LEU A 322 -5.09 -3.97 2.02
N THR A 323 -5.38 -5.21 2.38
CA THR A 323 -6.15 -6.16 1.58
C THR A 323 -6.99 -7.05 2.49
N ILE A 324 -7.94 -7.79 1.92
CA ILE A 324 -8.86 -8.63 2.66
C ILE A 324 -8.81 -10.09 2.17
N ARG A 325 -9.41 -10.96 2.95
CA ARG A 325 -9.62 -12.37 2.62
C ARG A 325 -10.20 -12.55 1.22
N HIS A 326 -9.73 -13.55 0.49
CA HIS A 326 -10.19 -13.90 -0.85
C HIS A 326 -9.96 -12.82 -1.92
N HIS A 327 -9.09 -11.84 -1.66
CA HIS A 327 -8.65 -10.87 -2.65
C HIS A 327 -7.17 -11.08 -2.98
N VAL A 328 -6.59 -10.23 -3.84
CA VAL A 328 -5.17 -10.33 -4.18
C VAL A 328 -4.27 -10.11 -2.95
N PRO A 329 -3.12 -10.78 -2.86
CA PRO A 329 -2.18 -10.63 -1.76
C PRO A 329 -1.31 -9.36 -1.92
N GLU A 330 -1.87 -8.30 -2.48
CA GLU A 330 -1.30 -6.98 -2.69
C GLU A 330 -2.23 -5.93 -2.07
N LYS A 331 -1.66 -4.79 -1.67
CA LYS A 331 -2.41 -3.63 -1.17
C LYS A 331 -3.39 -3.15 -2.24
N ASP A 332 -4.58 -2.75 -1.80
CA ASP A 332 -5.63 -2.27 -2.69
C ASP A 332 -6.33 -1.04 -2.13
N GLY A 333 -5.90 0.15 -2.60
CA GLY A 333 -6.49 1.43 -2.21
C GLY A 333 -7.88 1.63 -2.79
N VAL A 334 -8.18 1.08 -3.96
CA VAL A 334 -9.51 1.12 -4.58
C VAL A 334 -10.51 0.34 -3.74
N LEU A 335 -10.17 -0.90 -3.37
CA LEU A 335 -10.99 -1.74 -2.49
C LEU A 335 -11.20 -1.09 -1.13
N ALA A 336 -10.16 -0.53 -0.52
CA ALA A 336 -10.25 0.14 0.78
C ALA A 336 -11.27 1.29 0.77
N GLY A 337 -11.22 2.16 -0.25
CA GLY A 337 -12.17 3.26 -0.43
C GLY A 337 -13.61 2.77 -0.58
N LEU A 338 -13.82 1.76 -1.41
CA LEU A 338 -15.15 1.17 -1.64
C LEU A 338 -15.71 0.47 -0.39
N LEU A 339 -14.88 -0.22 0.40
CA LEU A 339 -15.28 -0.81 1.68
C LEU A 339 -15.67 0.27 2.70
N CYS A 340 -14.99 1.41 2.71
CA CYS A 340 -15.39 2.55 3.55
C CYS A 340 -16.76 3.10 3.12
N CYS A 341 -17.04 3.23 1.82
CA CYS A 341 -18.36 3.60 1.32
C CYS A 341 -19.45 2.60 1.75
N GLU A 342 -19.16 1.29 1.67
CA GLU A 342 -20.07 0.23 2.11
C GLU A 342 -20.33 0.30 3.63
N ALA A 343 -19.28 0.49 4.44
CA ALA A 343 -19.40 0.60 5.89
C ALA A 343 -20.23 1.83 6.32
N VAL A 344 -20.01 2.99 5.69
CA VAL A 344 -20.81 4.21 5.90
C VAL A 344 -22.27 3.98 5.52
N ALA A 345 -22.52 3.36 4.38
CA ALA A 345 -23.86 3.06 3.90
C ALA A 345 -24.61 2.08 4.82
N ARG A 346 -23.95 0.98 5.23
CA ARG A 346 -24.58 -0.07 6.04
C ARG A 346 -24.91 0.38 7.46
N ARG A 347 -23.96 1.04 8.10
CA ARG A 347 -24.11 1.50 9.48
C ARG A 347 -24.88 2.82 9.59
N ASN A 348 -25.05 3.53 8.49
CA ASN A 348 -25.61 4.89 8.42
C ASN A 348 -24.94 5.85 9.43
N LYS A 349 -23.63 5.68 9.62
CA LYS A 349 -22.77 6.45 10.53
C LYS A 349 -21.58 6.98 9.77
N THR A 350 -21.11 8.18 10.11
CA THR A 350 -19.82 8.68 9.63
C THR A 350 -18.66 7.82 10.15
N LEU A 351 -17.50 7.89 9.52
CA LEU A 351 -16.34 7.10 10.00
C LEU A 351 -15.87 7.53 11.39
N GLN A 352 -15.97 8.83 11.74
CA GLN A 352 -15.69 9.30 13.07
C GLN A 352 -16.70 8.75 14.11
N GLN A 353 -17.99 8.63 13.74
CA GLN A 353 -18.97 8.01 14.63
C GLN A 353 -18.64 6.53 14.84
N GLN A 354 -18.26 5.81 13.78
CA GLN A 354 -17.81 4.42 13.87
C GLN A 354 -16.54 4.28 14.73
N LEU A 355 -15.58 5.21 14.58
CA LEU A 355 -14.38 5.24 15.43
C LEU A 355 -14.72 5.47 16.91
N ARG A 356 -15.65 6.38 17.22
CA ARG A 356 -16.14 6.57 18.61
C ARG A 356 -16.78 5.31 19.18
N ASP A 357 -17.56 4.58 18.38
CA ASP A 357 -18.11 3.29 18.79
C ASP A 357 -16.99 2.28 19.10
N LEU A 358 -15.93 2.25 18.30
CA LEU A 358 -14.75 1.39 18.55
C LEU A 358 -14.04 1.79 19.85
N PHE A 359 -13.85 3.08 20.08
CA PHE A 359 -13.26 3.56 21.35
C PHE A 359 -14.09 3.14 22.56
N GLY A 360 -15.42 3.17 22.45
CA GLY A 360 -16.32 2.63 23.48
C GLY A 360 -16.20 1.11 23.64
N LYS A 361 -15.86 0.37 22.56
CA LYS A 361 -15.76 -1.10 22.55
C LYS A 361 -14.42 -1.62 23.12
N VAL A 362 -13.30 -0.97 22.81
CA VAL A 362 -11.95 -1.49 23.11
C VAL A 362 -11.00 -0.49 23.76
N GLY A 363 -11.43 0.72 24.08
CA GLY A 363 -10.60 1.81 24.59
C GLY A 363 -10.07 2.71 23.47
N SER A 364 -9.47 3.83 23.85
CA SER A 364 -8.98 4.85 22.94
C SER A 364 -7.51 4.64 22.61
N PHE A 365 -7.15 4.86 21.35
CA PHE A 365 -5.80 4.73 20.79
C PHE A 365 -5.52 5.93 19.90
N TYR A 366 -4.43 6.63 20.15
CA TYR A 366 -4.00 7.81 19.41
C TYR A 366 -2.62 7.56 18.82
N PRO A 367 -2.53 7.03 17.57
CA PRO A 367 -1.27 6.82 16.88
C PRO A 367 -0.76 8.12 16.26
N GLN A 368 0.56 8.30 16.30
CA GLN A 368 1.30 9.42 15.68
C GLN A 368 2.54 8.87 14.97
N ARG A 369 2.90 9.50 13.85
CA ARG A 369 4.14 9.21 13.12
C ARG A 369 4.91 10.50 12.92
N ASP A 370 6.21 10.45 13.25
CA ASP A 370 7.17 11.53 13.05
C ASP A 370 8.38 11.01 12.26
N ASN A 371 9.01 11.90 11.49
CA ASN A 371 10.21 11.58 10.75
C ASN A 371 11.30 12.58 11.13
N PHE A 372 12.46 12.08 11.60
CA PHE A 372 13.57 12.93 11.99
C PHE A 372 14.78 12.67 11.09
N ARG A 373 15.29 13.73 10.47
CA ARG A 373 16.51 13.66 9.68
C ARG A 373 17.71 13.59 10.61
N LEU A 374 18.61 12.65 10.36
CA LEU A 374 19.77 12.40 11.19
C LEU A 374 21.04 12.88 10.48
N THR A 375 21.96 13.52 11.23
CA THR A 375 23.37 13.64 10.80
C THR A 375 24.06 12.28 10.95
N ASP A 376 25.18 12.06 10.27
CA ASP A 376 25.92 10.80 10.36
C ASP A 376 26.35 10.49 11.80
N GLU A 377 26.74 11.53 12.57
CA GLU A 377 27.11 11.40 13.98
C GLU A 377 25.93 10.91 14.83
N VAL A 378 24.78 11.57 14.71
CA VAL A 378 23.55 11.18 15.43
C VAL A 378 23.10 9.79 15.01
N LYS A 379 23.14 9.48 13.72
CA LYS A 379 22.80 8.14 13.19
C LYS A 379 23.69 7.06 13.81
N ALA A 380 25.00 7.27 13.88
CA ALA A 380 25.93 6.33 14.48
C ALA A 380 25.66 6.09 15.97
N LYS A 381 25.43 7.15 16.75
CA LYS A 381 25.06 7.07 18.17
C LYS A 381 23.72 6.36 18.35
N PHE A 382 22.72 6.76 17.59
CA PHE A 382 21.36 6.20 17.69
C PHE A 382 21.30 4.73 17.27
N THR A 383 22.07 4.30 16.27
CA THR A 383 22.19 2.88 15.89
C THR A 383 22.66 2.03 17.07
N LYS A 384 23.59 2.52 17.89
CA LYS A 384 24.02 1.82 19.11
C LYS A 384 22.90 1.75 20.15
N LYS A 385 22.10 2.83 20.30
CA LYS A 385 20.93 2.82 21.20
C LYS A 385 19.90 1.78 20.77
N LEU A 386 19.67 1.61 19.47
CA LEU A 386 18.73 0.62 18.95
C LEU A 386 19.11 -0.83 19.26
N THR A 387 20.37 -1.11 19.62
CA THR A 387 20.82 -2.45 20.05
C THR A 387 20.76 -2.65 21.57
N SER A 388 20.44 -1.59 22.34
CA SER A 388 20.38 -1.63 23.81
C SER A 388 18.98 -2.05 24.30
N ASP A 389 18.88 -2.42 25.57
CA ASP A 389 17.62 -2.69 26.26
C ASP A 389 17.38 -1.61 27.33
N PRO A 390 16.91 -0.41 26.94
CA PRO A 390 16.69 0.67 27.88
C PRO A 390 15.61 0.29 28.88
N LYS A 391 15.83 0.64 30.15
CA LYS A 391 14.82 0.44 31.22
C LYS A 391 13.85 1.60 31.31
N GLU A 392 14.25 2.74 30.78
CA GLU A 392 13.47 3.98 30.80
C GLU A 392 13.91 4.89 29.65
N ILE A 393 12.97 5.67 29.10
CA ILE A 393 13.25 6.80 28.20
C ILE A 393 12.47 8.03 28.69
N SER A 394 13.15 9.14 28.97
CA SER A 394 12.54 10.44 29.34
C SER A 394 11.36 10.31 30.34
N GLY A 395 11.51 9.48 31.39
CA GLY A 395 10.49 9.25 32.43
C GLY A 395 9.50 8.12 32.14
N TYR A 396 9.54 7.50 30.97
CA TYR A 396 8.70 6.34 30.63
C TYR A 396 9.42 5.03 30.94
N LYS A 397 8.91 4.25 31.90
CA LYS A 397 9.46 2.93 32.25
C LYS A 397 9.13 1.91 31.17
N VAL A 398 10.18 1.25 30.64
CA VAL A 398 10.05 0.24 29.62
C VAL A 398 9.64 -1.10 30.23
N LYS A 399 8.49 -1.60 29.82
CA LYS A 399 7.97 -2.91 30.20
C LYS A 399 8.55 -4.03 29.33
N SER A 400 8.63 -3.80 28.03
CA SER A 400 9.19 -4.78 27.08
C SER A 400 9.76 -4.11 25.84
N VAL A 401 10.71 -4.79 25.20
CA VAL A 401 11.34 -4.40 23.94
C VAL A 401 10.98 -5.43 22.88
N VAL A 402 10.39 -4.99 21.76
CA VAL A 402 10.06 -5.83 20.62
C VAL A 402 10.99 -5.48 19.45
N ARG A 403 11.58 -6.49 18.81
CA ARG A 403 12.60 -6.32 17.76
C ARG A 403 12.20 -6.99 16.44
N THR A 404 10.91 -7.02 16.15
CA THR A 404 10.38 -7.57 14.91
C THR A 404 10.90 -6.79 13.70
N ASP A 405 10.92 -5.43 13.81
CA ASP A 405 11.53 -4.53 12.81
C ASP A 405 11.88 -3.20 13.50
N GLY A 406 13.16 -2.89 13.59
CA GLY A 406 13.65 -1.79 14.40
C GLY A 406 13.57 -2.09 15.91
N MET A 407 13.18 -1.10 16.70
CA MET A 407 12.99 -1.23 18.14
C MET A 407 11.68 -0.61 18.60
N LYS A 408 10.76 -1.44 19.07
CA LYS A 408 9.51 -0.98 19.71
C LYS A 408 9.62 -1.15 21.22
N LEU A 409 9.51 -0.04 21.94
CA LEU A 409 9.45 0.04 23.39
C LEU A 409 7.99 0.09 23.81
N VAL A 410 7.56 -0.84 24.63
CA VAL A 410 6.23 -0.85 25.24
C VAL A 410 6.38 -0.43 26.71
N PHE A 411 5.56 0.51 27.17
CA PHE A 411 5.60 1.06 28.50
C PHE A 411 4.56 0.43 29.44
N ASP A 412 4.69 0.71 30.74
CA ASP A 412 3.81 0.11 31.77
C ASP A 412 2.34 0.50 31.60
N ASP A 413 2.05 1.69 31.10
CA ASP A 413 0.69 2.19 30.81
C ASP A 413 0.08 1.65 29.49
N GLY A 414 0.83 0.81 28.75
CA GLY A 414 0.42 0.25 27.48
C GLY A 414 0.71 1.14 26.26
N SER A 415 1.20 2.38 26.48
CA SER A 415 1.71 3.21 25.38
C SER A 415 2.98 2.61 24.79
N TRP A 416 3.36 3.03 23.57
CA TRP A 416 4.55 2.47 22.93
C TRP A 416 5.17 3.45 21.93
N VAL A 417 6.47 3.28 21.68
CA VAL A 417 7.23 3.95 20.63
C VAL A 417 7.98 2.91 19.81
N CYS A 418 7.94 3.02 18.49
CA CYS A 418 8.71 2.19 17.57
C CYS A 418 9.66 3.05 16.73
N TYR A 419 10.96 2.76 16.78
CA TYR A 419 12.00 3.45 16.03
C TYR A 419 12.46 2.56 14.87
N ARG A 420 12.45 3.12 13.65
CA ARG A 420 12.93 2.44 12.45
C ARG A 420 13.84 3.35 11.62
N LEU A 421 15.08 2.94 11.41
CA LEU A 421 15.95 3.63 10.48
C LEU A 421 15.49 3.36 9.04
N SER A 422 15.47 4.40 8.20
CA SER A 422 15.30 4.24 6.77
C SER A 422 16.53 3.53 6.18
N GLY A 423 16.31 2.55 5.30
CA GLY A 423 17.39 1.90 4.56
C GLY A 423 18.00 2.74 3.44
N THR A 424 17.26 3.76 2.98
CA THR A 424 17.61 4.55 1.78
C THR A 424 17.92 6.01 2.08
N GLU A 425 17.47 6.55 3.22
CA GLU A 425 17.61 7.95 3.59
C GLU A 425 18.19 8.10 5.00
N PRO A 426 18.87 9.21 5.32
CA PRO A 426 19.34 9.48 6.68
C PRO A 426 18.20 9.96 7.60
N VAL A 427 17.15 9.14 7.70
CA VAL A 427 15.92 9.43 8.45
C VAL A 427 15.62 8.30 9.42
N VAL A 428 15.20 8.63 10.64
CA VAL A 428 14.52 7.70 11.54
C VAL A 428 13.02 8.00 11.51
N ARG A 429 12.23 6.96 11.29
CA ARG A 429 10.77 7.00 11.42
C ARG A 429 10.41 6.56 12.82
N VAL A 430 9.63 7.40 13.50
CA VAL A 430 9.17 7.17 14.87
C VAL A 430 7.66 7.04 14.84
N TYR A 431 7.17 5.95 15.39
CA TYR A 431 5.75 5.70 15.55
C TYR A 431 5.46 5.66 17.03
N SER A 432 4.48 6.41 17.48
CA SER A 432 4.08 6.51 18.88
C SER A 432 2.59 6.26 19.02
N GLU A 433 2.17 5.68 20.14
CA GLU A 433 0.74 5.54 20.45
C GLU A 433 0.51 5.63 21.94
N ALA A 434 -0.56 6.34 22.34
CA ALA A 434 -1.00 6.46 23.72
C ALA A 434 -2.55 6.46 23.81
N ALA A 435 -3.09 6.40 25.01
CA ALA A 435 -4.53 6.38 25.25
C ALA A 435 -5.22 7.75 25.13
N SER A 436 -4.47 8.84 24.91
CA SER A 436 -5.00 10.20 24.73
C SER A 436 -4.12 11.01 23.78
N GLU A 437 -4.71 12.06 23.16
CA GLU A 437 -3.99 12.99 22.29
C GLU A 437 -2.83 13.69 23.00
N ASP A 438 -3.06 14.17 24.24
CA ASP A 438 -2.00 14.79 25.04
C ASP A 438 -0.91 13.76 25.42
N GLY A 439 -1.31 12.53 25.68
CA GLY A 439 -0.40 11.44 25.99
C GLY A 439 0.55 11.14 24.83
N VAL A 440 0.02 11.02 23.61
CA VAL A 440 0.85 10.72 22.44
C VAL A 440 1.79 11.88 22.09
N LYS A 441 1.35 13.15 22.23
CA LYS A 441 2.21 14.32 22.02
C LYS A 441 3.40 14.37 22.98
N LYS A 442 3.15 14.09 24.28
CA LYS A 442 4.21 13.99 25.30
C LYS A 442 5.16 12.84 25.00
N LEU A 443 4.62 11.69 24.62
CA LEU A 443 5.42 10.52 24.28
C LEU A 443 6.27 10.74 23.02
N ALA A 444 5.73 11.37 21.98
CA ALA A 444 6.46 11.71 20.76
C ALA A 444 7.64 12.65 21.05
N LYS A 445 7.44 13.66 21.92
CA LYS A 445 8.52 14.53 22.38
C LYS A 445 9.60 13.76 23.15
N ALA A 446 9.22 12.89 24.07
CA ALA A 446 10.16 12.02 24.80
C ALA A 446 10.94 11.10 23.86
N ALA A 447 10.26 10.60 22.81
CA ALA A 447 10.89 9.80 21.78
C ALA A 447 11.92 10.58 20.95
N GLU A 448 11.61 11.82 20.57
CA GLU A 448 12.54 12.74 19.90
C GLU A 448 13.77 13.03 20.77
N GLU A 449 13.56 13.43 22.04
CA GLU A 449 14.65 13.69 22.97
C GLU A 449 15.59 12.49 23.11
N TRP A 450 15.05 11.28 23.12
CA TRP A 450 15.85 10.06 23.23
C TRP A 450 16.71 9.79 21.96
N ILE A 451 16.32 10.26 20.79
CA ILE A 451 17.13 10.16 19.56
C ILE A 451 18.37 11.04 19.68
N PHE A 452 18.19 12.30 20.11
CA PHE A 452 19.21 13.33 19.99
C PHE A 452 20.14 13.46 21.23
N ASN A 453 19.72 12.98 22.40
CA ASN A 453 20.51 12.95 23.63
C ASN A 453 21.35 11.68 23.73
#